data_c414e8ff42e3e01f7fdbd67882ac6657
#
_entry.id   c414e8ff42e3e01f7fdbd67882ac6657
#
_cell.length_a   1.000
_cell.length_b   1.000
_cell.length_c   1.000
_cell.angle_alpha   90.00
_cell.angle_beta   90.00
_cell.angle_gamma   90.00
#
_symmetry.space_group_name_H-M   'P 1'
#
loop_
_entity.id
_entity.type
_entity.pdbx_description
1 polymer ?
#
loop_
_entity_poly.entity_id
_entity_poly.type
_entity_poly.pdbx_seq_one_letter_code
_entity_poly.pdbx_strand_id
1 'polypeptide(L)'
;YITSDTFLYSARERIKEVQNMMLYYVQNSANYNQKRTVQNIDKANDYIDKAIKNSNDSQKYAARAIEYADLAMSTVIPYDATELKGVWIRPTYYNEKDIINVLDLLADSGINNIFVETYYHGKTIFPSQTMTNYGFIRQNEEYVGFDPLKIWVEEAHKRGIKVHIWFESFYVGNKPPETNAQYILAKKPEWANYQKKNADSDTIAYSVSEHNGYFIDPANPEVQNFLYQLLCEIITKYKPDGINLDYIRYPQSLDIMYSNYDMSNWGYTKFARNEFKNMYGIDPIELKASDPLWFQWKAYRCNKITNFVRKVSVLCRYNNISLT
;
A
#
# COMPACT_ATOMS: atom_id res chain seq x y z
N TYR A 1 8.92 2.86 42.59
CA TYR A 1 8.92 1.52 41.99
C TYR A 1 7.54 1.23 41.42
N ILE A 2 7.49 0.75 40.16
CA ILE A 2 6.25 0.27 39.52
C ILE A 2 6.05 -1.16 40.02
N THR A 3 4.95 -1.40 40.73
CA THR A 3 4.60 -2.71 41.29
C THR A 3 3.32 -3.23 40.65
N SER A 4 2.93 -4.48 40.93
CA SER A 4 1.62 -5.03 40.52
C SER A 4 0.46 -4.17 41.01
N ASP A 5 0.55 -3.60 42.22
CA ASP A 5 -0.50 -2.72 42.76
C ASP A 5 -0.67 -1.43 41.94
N THR A 6 0.46 -0.89 41.44
CA THR A 6 0.42 0.27 40.53
C THR A 6 -0.35 -0.04 39.26
N PHE A 7 -0.09 -1.18 38.63
CA PHE A 7 -0.83 -1.61 37.41
C PHE A 7 -2.29 -1.91 37.72
N LEU A 8 -2.58 -2.58 38.82
CA LEU A 8 -3.95 -2.89 39.24
C LEU A 8 -4.76 -1.63 39.51
N TYR A 9 -4.17 -0.64 40.20
CA TYR A 9 -4.79 0.65 40.42
C TYR A 9 -5.09 1.35 39.09
N SER A 10 -4.09 1.44 38.22
CA SER A 10 -4.23 2.08 36.92
C SER A 10 -5.29 1.39 36.03
N ALA A 11 -5.33 0.05 36.01
CA ALA A 11 -6.33 -0.70 35.27
C ALA A 11 -7.76 -0.42 35.77
N ARG A 12 -7.96 -0.39 37.11
CA ARG A 12 -9.28 -0.09 37.71
C ARG A 12 -9.74 1.33 37.41
N GLU A 13 -8.87 2.32 37.55
CA GLU A 13 -9.22 3.72 37.21
C GLU A 13 -9.55 3.85 35.72
N ARG A 14 -8.79 3.19 34.86
CA ARG A 14 -9.07 3.19 33.40
C ARG A 14 -10.42 2.54 33.09
N ILE A 15 -10.76 1.40 33.69
CA ILE A 15 -12.06 0.73 33.52
C ILE A 15 -13.20 1.66 33.98
N LYS A 16 -13.04 2.33 35.11
CA LYS A 16 -14.03 3.27 35.63
C LYS A 16 -14.23 4.46 34.70
N GLU A 17 -13.16 5.00 34.13
CA GLU A 17 -13.20 6.06 33.13
C GLU A 17 -13.98 5.60 31.89
N VAL A 18 -13.65 4.42 31.35
CA VAL A 18 -14.37 3.82 30.21
C VAL A 18 -15.86 3.64 30.50
N GLN A 19 -16.20 3.13 31.68
CA GLN A 19 -17.62 2.95 32.08
C GLN A 19 -18.39 4.28 32.14
N ASN A 20 -17.73 5.34 32.63
CA ASN A 20 -18.34 6.69 32.63
C ASN A 20 -18.52 7.22 31.20
N MET A 21 -17.56 7.00 30.31
CA MET A 21 -17.68 7.34 28.89
C MET A 21 -18.81 6.56 28.22
N MET A 22 -18.95 5.26 28.48
CA MET A 22 -20.06 4.44 27.98
C MET A 22 -21.41 5.00 28.38
N LEU A 23 -21.59 5.38 29.64
CA LEU A 23 -22.83 5.98 30.12
C LEU A 23 -23.13 7.30 29.40
N TYR A 24 -22.15 8.16 29.26
CA TYR A 24 -22.26 9.43 28.55
C TYR A 24 -22.66 9.22 27.08
N TYR A 25 -22.03 8.28 26.37
CA TYR A 25 -22.30 8.04 24.95
C TYR A 25 -23.64 7.38 24.70
N VAL A 26 -24.10 6.50 25.61
CA VAL A 26 -25.47 5.96 25.53
C VAL A 26 -26.50 7.07 25.67
N GLN A 27 -26.31 8.01 26.61
CA GLN A 27 -27.19 9.15 26.80
C GLN A 27 -27.23 10.12 25.61
N ASN A 28 -26.10 10.24 24.87
CA ASN A 28 -25.98 11.16 23.75
C ASN A 28 -26.07 10.46 22.37
N SER A 29 -26.52 9.21 22.33
CA SER A 29 -26.70 8.40 21.12
C SER A 29 -25.44 8.35 20.23
N ALA A 30 -24.23 8.39 20.82
CA ALA A 30 -22.97 8.31 20.11
C ALA A 30 -22.63 6.86 19.76
N ASN A 31 -22.17 6.63 18.54
CA ASN A 31 -21.71 5.32 18.08
C ASN A 31 -20.29 5.03 18.57
N TYR A 32 -20.10 3.90 19.21
CA TYR A 32 -18.80 3.35 19.58
C TYR A 32 -18.86 1.81 19.54
N ASN A 33 -17.73 1.14 19.61
CA ASN A 33 -17.70 -0.32 19.56
C ASN A 33 -18.08 -0.95 20.91
N GLN A 34 -19.37 -0.84 21.28
CA GLN A 34 -19.90 -1.27 22.59
C GLN A 34 -19.54 -2.72 22.91
N LYS A 35 -19.75 -3.64 21.96
CA LYS A 35 -19.48 -5.08 22.16
C LYS A 35 -18.02 -5.32 22.56
N ARG A 36 -17.09 -4.69 21.84
CA ARG A 36 -15.66 -4.89 22.09
C ARG A 36 -15.17 -4.18 23.35
N THR A 37 -15.72 -3.00 23.63
CA THR A 37 -15.44 -2.29 24.88
C THR A 37 -15.78 -3.15 26.08
N VAL A 38 -16.98 -3.75 26.11
CA VAL A 38 -17.40 -4.66 27.18
C VAL A 38 -16.48 -5.88 27.28
N GLN A 39 -16.18 -6.52 26.16
CA GLN A 39 -15.27 -7.68 26.15
C GLN A 39 -13.88 -7.35 26.69
N ASN A 40 -13.37 -6.16 26.40
CA ASN A 40 -12.06 -5.74 26.90
C ASN A 40 -12.12 -5.41 28.40
N ILE A 41 -13.20 -4.80 28.89
CA ILE A 41 -13.43 -4.61 30.33
C ILE A 41 -13.49 -5.95 31.05
N ASP A 42 -14.23 -6.92 30.52
CA ASP A 42 -14.35 -8.26 31.14
C ASP A 42 -12.99 -8.97 31.22
N LYS A 43 -12.18 -8.90 30.16
CA LYS A 43 -10.83 -9.44 30.15
C LYS A 43 -9.90 -8.71 31.15
N ALA A 44 -10.00 -7.38 31.21
CA ALA A 44 -9.21 -6.61 32.18
C ALA A 44 -9.56 -7.04 33.62
N ASN A 45 -10.84 -7.20 33.95
CA ASN A 45 -11.29 -7.69 35.24
C ASN A 45 -10.82 -9.11 35.55
N ASP A 46 -10.90 -10.04 34.56
CA ASP A 46 -10.37 -11.41 34.72
C ASP A 46 -8.88 -11.42 35.03
N TYR A 47 -8.09 -10.55 34.39
CA TYR A 47 -6.66 -10.41 34.68
C TYR A 47 -6.40 -9.71 36.02
N ILE A 48 -7.23 -8.77 36.48
CA ILE A 48 -7.17 -8.22 37.82
C ILE A 48 -7.37 -9.33 38.86
N ASP A 49 -8.38 -10.18 38.68
CA ASP A 49 -8.67 -11.29 39.56
C ASP A 49 -7.51 -12.32 39.61
N LYS A 50 -6.95 -12.65 38.45
CA LYS A 50 -5.77 -13.52 38.35
C LYS A 50 -4.55 -12.95 39.07
N ALA A 51 -4.31 -11.64 38.94
CA ALA A 51 -3.20 -10.97 39.60
C ALA A 51 -3.33 -10.99 41.17
N ILE A 52 -4.55 -10.87 41.68
CA ILE A 52 -4.86 -10.91 43.09
C ILE A 52 -4.70 -12.35 43.66
N LYS A 53 -5.14 -13.36 42.90
CA LYS A 53 -5.15 -14.76 43.32
C LYS A 53 -3.77 -15.44 43.21
N ASN A 54 -2.88 -14.95 42.35
CA ASN A 54 -1.60 -15.58 42.03
C ASN A 54 -0.42 -14.64 42.33
N SER A 55 0.16 -14.75 43.50
CA SER A 55 1.26 -13.89 43.95
C SER A 55 2.53 -14.02 43.08
N ASN A 56 2.82 -15.22 42.54
CA ASN A 56 4.04 -15.48 41.77
C ASN A 56 4.03 -14.79 40.39
N ASP A 57 2.85 -14.69 39.74
CA ASP A 57 2.66 -14.07 38.43
C ASP A 57 1.88 -12.74 38.50
N SER A 58 1.70 -12.18 39.73
CA SER A 58 0.89 -11.00 39.96
C SER A 58 1.24 -9.84 39.03
N GLN A 59 2.51 -9.53 38.88
CA GLN A 59 2.96 -8.42 38.04
C GLN A 59 2.64 -8.64 36.55
N LYS A 60 2.81 -9.88 36.08
CA LYS A 60 2.48 -10.26 34.70
C LYS A 60 0.99 -10.12 34.42
N TYR A 61 0.14 -10.60 35.32
CA TYR A 61 -1.31 -10.49 35.16
C TYR A 61 -1.79 -9.04 35.31
N ALA A 62 -1.19 -8.26 36.23
CA ALA A 62 -1.50 -6.85 36.39
C ALA A 62 -1.13 -6.03 35.13
N ALA A 63 0.00 -6.31 34.49
CA ALA A 63 0.37 -5.70 33.22
C ALA A 63 -0.64 -6.04 32.09
N ARG A 64 -1.14 -7.28 32.06
CA ARG A 64 -2.19 -7.66 31.11
C ARG A 64 -3.53 -6.97 31.39
N ALA A 65 -3.86 -6.75 32.67
CA ALA A 65 -5.07 -6.04 33.05
C ALA A 65 -5.08 -4.60 32.48
N ILE A 66 -3.95 -3.88 32.59
CA ILE A 66 -3.87 -2.52 32.06
C ILE A 66 -3.91 -2.50 30.52
N GLU A 67 -3.27 -3.47 29.84
CA GLU A 67 -3.36 -3.60 28.37
C GLU A 67 -4.81 -3.71 27.90
N TYR A 68 -5.63 -4.56 28.54
CA TYR A 68 -7.05 -4.69 28.18
C TYR A 68 -7.89 -3.50 28.62
N ALA A 69 -7.54 -2.82 29.71
CA ALA A 69 -8.18 -1.57 30.10
C ALA A 69 -7.90 -0.45 29.07
N ASP A 70 -6.67 -0.37 28.55
CA ASP A 70 -6.31 0.57 27.49
C ASP A 70 -6.99 0.23 26.14
N LEU A 71 -7.14 -1.07 25.82
CA LEU A 71 -7.94 -1.51 24.67
C LEU A 71 -9.42 -1.14 24.85
N ALA A 72 -9.98 -1.25 26.07
CA ALA A 72 -11.34 -0.79 26.33
C ALA A 72 -11.47 0.73 26.12
N MET A 73 -10.46 1.50 26.56
CA MET A 73 -10.42 2.95 26.33
C MET A 73 -10.37 3.30 24.84
N SER A 74 -9.61 2.58 24.03
CA SER A 74 -9.54 2.83 22.59
C SER A 74 -10.84 2.48 21.87
N THR A 75 -11.55 1.44 22.31
CA THR A 75 -12.79 0.96 21.67
C THR A 75 -14.06 1.73 22.12
N VAL A 76 -13.99 2.49 23.24
CA VAL A 76 -15.10 3.34 23.69
C VAL A 76 -15.13 4.70 22.98
N ILE A 77 -14.07 5.07 22.27
CA ILE A 77 -14.01 6.34 21.54
C ILE A 77 -15.08 6.36 20.46
N PRO A 78 -15.93 7.42 20.42
CA PRO A 78 -16.96 7.52 19.40
C PRO A 78 -16.38 7.64 18.01
N TYR A 79 -17.06 7.07 17.04
CA TYR A 79 -16.70 7.20 15.63
C TYR A 79 -17.90 7.53 14.78
N ASP A 80 -17.67 8.27 13.72
CA ASP A 80 -18.64 8.42 12.63
C ASP A 80 -18.50 7.22 11.71
N ALA A 81 -19.57 6.43 11.59
CA ALA A 81 -19.61 5.25 10.74
C ALA A 81 -19.46 5.59 9.24
N THR A 82 -19.68 6.86 8.86
CA THR A 82 -19.51 7.37 7.50
C THR A 82 -18.09 7.83 7.22
N GLU A 83 -17.27 8.04 8.26
CA GLU A 83 -15.88 8.47 8.11
C GLU A 83 -15.01 7.33 7.56
N LEU A 84 -14.22 7.63 6.53
CA LEU A 84 -13.21 6.72 6.03
C LEU A 84 -12.00 6.73 6.97
N LYS A 85 -11.76 5.60 7.64
CA LYS A 85 -10.59 5.36 8.49
C LYS A 85 -9.75 4.26 7.87
N GLY A 86 -8.64 4.63 7.24
CA GLY A 86 -7.82 3.72 6.46
C GLY A 86 -6.39 3.62 6.96
N VAL A 87 -5.79 2.44 6.75
CA VAL A 87 -4.36 2.21 6.98
C VAL A 87 -3.73 1.53 5.78
N TRP A 88 -2.48 1.92 5.47
CA TRP A 88 -1.65 1.22 4.50
C TRP A 88 -0.91 0.10 5.19
N ILE A 89 -0.98 -1.10 4.60
CA ILE A 89 -0.37 -2.31 5.14
C ILE A 89 0.65 -2.83 4.14
N ARG A 90 1.92 -2.86 4.57
CA ARG A 90 2.95 -3.63 3.89
C ARG A 90 2.90 -5.06 4.45
N PRO A 91 2.46 -6.05 3.68
CA PRO A 91 2.26 -7.40 4.19
C PRO A 91 3.63 -8.03 4.51
N THR A 92 3.77 -8.45 5.76
CA THR A 92 4.92 -9.20 6.27
C THR A 92 4.44 -10.47 7.00
N TYR A 93 3.21 -10.90 6.68
CA TYR A 93 2.52 -11.99 7.34
C TYR A 93 2.49 -13.21 6.43
N TYR A 94 3.02 -14.32 6.91
CA TYR A 94 3.28 -15.52 6.14
C TYR A 94 2.30 -16.66 6.45
N ASN A 95 1.28 -16.41 7.25
CA ASN A 95 0.23 -17.36 7.56
C ASN A 95 -1.11 -16.66 7.83
N GLU A 96 -2.19 -17.42 7.69
CA GLU A 96 -3.56 -16.94 7.83
C GLU A 96 -3.87 -16.38 9.22
N LYS A 97 -3.36 -17.05 10.27
CA LYS A 97 -3.64 -16.66 11.67
C LYS A 97 -3.14 -15.24 11.99
N ASP A 98 -1.96 -14.89 11.49
CA ASP A 98 -1.38 -13.56 11.75
C ASP A 98 -2.17 -12.48 11.01
N ILE A 99 -2.62 -12.74 9.78
CA ILE A 99 -3.52 -11.83 9.03
C ILE A 99 -4.83 -11.62 9.79
N ILE A 100 -5.44 -12.70 10.27
CA ILE A 100 -6.67 -12.66 11.07
C ILE A 100 -6.48 -11.81 12.34
N ASN A 101 -5.41 -12.03 13.08
CA ASN A 101 -5.11 -11.28 14.30
C ASN A 101 -4.99 -9.76 14.03
N VAL A 102 -4.32 -9.39 12.95
CA VAL A 102 -4.18 -7.98 12.55
C VAL A 102 -5.53 -7.41 12.15
N LEU A 103 -6.32 -8.11 11.36
CA LEU A 103 -7.65 -7.66 10.96
C LEU A 103 -8.60 -7.52 12.16
N ASP A 104 -8.51 -8.41 13.15
CA ASP A 104 -9.26 -8.28 14.41
C ASP A 104 -8.86 -6.98 15.14
N LEU A 105 -7.56 -6.70 15.27
CA LEU A 105 -7.07 -5.48 15.89
C LEU A 105 -7.55 -4.23 15.14
N LEU A 106 -7.50 -4.23 13.81
CA LEU A 106 -7.94 -3.11 12.99
C LEU A 106 -9.44 -2.87 13.11
N ALA A 107 -10.24 -3.94 13.06
CA ALA A 107 -11.69 -3.86 13.26
C ALA A 107 -12.03 -3.31 14.66
N ASP A 108 -11.31 -3.77 15.68
CA ASP A 108 -11.46 -3.30 17.05
C ASP A 108 -11.15 -1.81 17.22
N SER A 109 -10.17 -1.33 16.43
CA SER A 109 -9.76 0.08 16.39
C SER A 109 -10.65 0.95 15.51
N GLY A 110 -11.75 0.40 14.96
CA GLY A 110 -12.69 1.14 14.11
C GLY A 110 -12.17 1.45 12.71
N ILE A 111 -11.08 0.78 12.28
CA ILE A 111 -10.59 0.88 10.90
C ILE A 111 -11.57 0.18 9.96
N ASN A 112 -11.99 0.87 8.91
CA ASN A 112 -12.98 0.38 7.95
C ASN A 112 -12.46 0.28 6.52
N ASN A 113 -11.21 0.68 6.29
CA ASN A 113 -10.53 0.54 5.01
C ASN A 113 -9.07 0.12 5.23
N ILE A 114 -8.57 -0.82 4.42
CA ILE A 114 -7.15 -1.18 4.37
C ILE A 114 -6.63 -1.08 2.94
N PHE A 115 -5.39 -0.59 2.80
CA PHE A 115 -4.66 -0.51 1.55
C PHE A 115 -3.53 -1.52 1.62
N VAL A 116 -3.72 -2.69 0.99
CA VAL A 116 -2.77 -3.80 1.06
C VAL A 116 -1.79 -3.72 -0.10
N GLU A 117 -0.49 -3.61 0.20
CA GLU A 117 0.58 -3.58 -0.81
C GLU A 117 0.63 -4.93 -1.54
N THR A 118 0.06 -4.94 -2.74
CA THR A 118 -0.25 -6.15 -3.50
C THR A 118 0.73 -6.40 -4.64
N TYR A 119 1.16 -5.33 -5.32
CA TYR A 119 2.22 -5.35 -6.30
C TYR A 119 3.31 -4.39 -5.84
N TYR A 120 4.46 -4.94 -5.50
CA TYR A 120 5.52 -4.30 -4.76
C TYR A 120 6.88 -4.72 -5.31
N HIS A 121 7.73 -3.75 -5.63
CA HIS A 121 9.06 -4.00 -6.18
C HIS A 121 9.05 -4.92 -7.41
N GLY A 122 8.05 -4.77 -8.27
CA GLY A 122 7.90 -5.59 -9.47
C GLY A 122 7.47 -7.03 -9.20
N LYS A 123 6.94 -7.33 -8.02
CA LYS A 123 6.46 -8.67 -7.61
C LYS A 123 5.06 -8.60 -7.02
N THR A 124 4.30 -9.66 -7.16
CA THR A 124 2.98 -9.79 -6.53
C THR A 124 3.08 -10.59 -5.24
N ILE A 125 2.23 -10.28 -4.25
CA ILE A 125 2.11 -11.11 -3.04
C ILE A 125 1.26 -12.37 -3.27
N PHE A 126 0.60 -12.49 -4.42
CA PHE A 126 -0.27 -13.60 -4.81
C PHE A 126 0.29 -14.32 -6.05
N PRO A 127 -0.07 -15.60 -6.27
CA PRO A 127 0.37 -16.34 -7.46
C PRO A 127 -0.34 -15.81 -8.71
N SER A 128 0.38 -15.00 -9.51
CA SER A 128 -0.13 -14.32 -10.70
C SER A 128 0.11 -15.11 -11.98
N GLN A 129 -0.94 -15.30 -12.75
CA GLN A 129 -0.85 -15.88 -14.09
C GLN A 129 -0.30 -14.84 -15.09
N THR A 130 -0.64 -13.57 -14.93
CA THR A 130 -0.12 -12.48 -15.76
C THR A 130 1.40 -12.40 -15.65
N MET A 131 1.96 -12.42 -14.43
CA MET A 131 3.41 -12.46 -14.21
C MET A 131 4.06 -13.64 -14.93
N THR A 132 3.47 -14.83 -14.82
CA THR A 132 3.94 -16.06 -15.47
C THR A 132 3.91 -15.94 -17.00
N ASN A 133 2.85 -15.37 -17.57
CA ASN A 133 2.71 -15.22 -19.03
C ASN A 133 3.78 -14.30 -19.63
N TYR A 134 4.27 -13.32 -18.86
CA TYR A 134 5.37 -12.45 -19.26
C TYR A 134 6.76 -13.04 -18.94
N GLY A 135 6.83 -14.22 -18.32
CA GLY A 135 8.08 -14.87 -17.92
C GLY A 135 8.75 -14.27 -16.68
N PHE A 136 7.99 -13.51 -15.89
CA PHE A 136 8.45 -12.91 -14.63
C PHE A 136 8.24 -13.87 -13.45
N ILE A 137 8.78 -13.51 -12.28
CA ILE A 137 8.52 -14.22 -11.03
C ILE A 137 7.01 -14.26 -10.79
N ARG A 138 6.45 -15.46 -10.69
CA ARG A 138 5.02 -15.67 -10.51
C ARG A 138 4.46 -15.00 -9.26
N GLN A 139 5.25 -14.95 -8.20
CA GLN A 139 4.91 -14.44 -6.88
C GLN A 139 6.19 -14.08 -6.14
N ASN A 140 6.16 -13.14 -5.20
CA ASN A 140 7.28 -12.90 -4.29
C ASN A 140 7.61 -14.21 -3.56
N GLU A 141 8.90 -14.55 -3.56
CA GLU A 141 9.44 -15.84 -3.08
C GLU A 141 9.07 -16.12 -1.62
N GLU A 142 8.86 -15.07 -0.82
CA GLU A 142 8.47 -15.18 0.59
C GLU A 142 7.06 -15.75 0.79
N TYR A 143 6.22 -15.72 -0.25
CA TYR A 143 4.82 -16.21 -0.19
C TYR A 143 4.58 -17.47 -1.01
N VAL A 144 5.60 -18.13 -1.51
CA VAL A 144 5.42 -19.36 -2.32
C VAL A 144 4.65 -20.41 -1.54
N GLY A 145 3.56 -20.90 -2.16
CA GLY A 145 2.66 -21.87 -1.52
C GLY A 145 1.56 -21.26 -0.66
N PHE A 146 1.53 -19.95 -0.52
CA PHE A 146 0.52 -19.19 0.24
C PHE A 146 -0.04 -18.04 -0.61
N ASP A 147 -1.33 -17.76 -0.54
CA ASP A 147 -1.99 -16.65 -1.24
C ASP A 147 -2.53 -15.65 -0.20
N PRO A 148 -1.66 -14.75 0.33
CA PRO A 148 -2.06 -13.81 1.37
C PRO A 148 -3.14 -12.83 0.90
N LEU A 149 -3.16 -12.44 -0.38
CA LEU A 149 -4.16 -11.49 -0.88
C LEU A 149 -5.58 -12.06 -0.76
N LYS A 150 -5.74 -13.36 -1.04
CA LYS A 150 -7.03 -14.04 -0.84
C LYS A 150 -7.50 -13.91 0.61
N ILE A 151 -6.60 -14.20 1.56
CA ILE A 151 -6.92 -14.13 3.00
C ILE A 151 -7.24 -12.69 3.43
N TRP A 152 -6.43 -11.71 3.02
CA TRP A 152 -6.69 -10.30 3.31
C TRP A 152 -8.08 -9.88 2.87
N VAL A 153 -8.49 -10.21 1.65
CA VAL A 153 -9.80 -9.82 1.11
C VAL A 153 -10.94 -10.54 1.82
N GLU A 154 -10.88 -11.88 1.90
CA GLU A 154 -11.95 -12.68 2.47
C GLU A 154 -12.18 -12.38 3.97
N GLU A 155 -11.10 -12.26 4.74
CA GLU A 155 -11.18 -12.04 6.18
C GLU A 155 -11.51 -10.57 6.54
N ALA A 156 -11.06 -9.60 5.75
CA ALA A 156 -11.45 -8.20 5.91
C ALA A 156 -12.95 -8.00 5.65
N HIS A 157 -13.48 -8.60 4.57
CA HIS A 157 -14.91 -8.52 4.24
C HIS A 157 -15.80 -9.12 5.33
N LYS A 158 -15.40 -10.22 5.99
CA LYS A 158 -16.12 -10.79 7.15
C LYS A 158 -16.24 -9.81 8.33
N ARG A 159 -15.33 -8.83 8.40
CA ARG A 159 -15.27 -7.79 9.43
C ARG A 159 -15.86 -6.44 9.00
N GLY A 160 -16.40 -6.38 7.78
CA GLY A 160 -16.90 -5.13 7.19
C GLY A 160 -15.82 -4.13 6.82
N ILE A 161 -14.56 -4.57 6.71
CA ILE A 161 -13.42 -3.76 6.29
C ILE A 161 -13.29 -3.84 4.77
N LYS A 162 -13.21 -2.70 4.10
CA LYS A 162 -12.96 -2.59 2.67
C LYS A 162 -11.47 -2.76 2.36
N VAL A 163 -11.18 -3.47 1.26
CA VAL A 163 -9.80 -3.74 0.82
C VAL A 163 -9.50 -2.99 -0.46
N HIS A 164 -8.49 -2.14 -0.40
CA HIS A 164 -7.92 -1.44 -1.53
C HIS A 164 -6.56 -2.05 -1.89
N ILE A 165 -6.36 -2.29 -3.17
CA ILE A 165 -5.10 -2.81 -3.69
C ILE A 165 -4.10 -1.67 -3.77
N TRP A 166 -3.05 -1.68 -2.95
CA TRP A 166 -1.92 -0.78 -3.10
C TRP A 166 -0.98 -1.33 -4.16
N PHE A 167 -0.82 -0.57 -5.25
CA PHE A 167 -0.19 -1.01 -6.48
C PHE A 167 0.93 -0.04 -6.90
N GLU A 168 2.20 -0.44 -6.78
CA GLU A 168 3.36 0.34 -7.24
C GLU A 168 3.45 0.29 -8.77
N SER A 169 2.82 1.24 -9.47
CA SER A 169 2.57 1.15 -10.91
C SER A 169 3.84 1.04 -11.77
N PHE A 170 4.71 2.06 -11.75
CA PHE A 170 5.87 2.09 -12.63
C PHE A 170 7.20 1.84 -11.92
N TYR A 171 7.19 1.68 -10.63
CA TYR A 171 8.35 1.32 -9.84
C TYR A 171 8.51 -0.21 -9.78
N VAL A 172 9.72 -0.72 -10.01
CA VAL A 172 9.97 -2.17 -10.06
C VAL A 172 11.05 -2.63 -9.09
N GLY A 173 11.36 -1.79 -8.08
CA GLY A 173 12.28 -2.12 -7.00
C GLY A 173 13.65 -1.48 -7.14
N ASN A 174 14.52 -1.76 -6.17
CA ASN A 174 15.85 -1.17 -6.05
C ASN A 174 16.99 -2.18 -6.15
N LYS A 175 16.69 -3.43 -6.51
CA LYS A 175 17.72 -4.44 -6.76
C LYS A 175 18.11 -4.42 -8.23
N PRO A 176 19.41 -4.49 -8.55
CA PRO A 176 19.88 -4.53 -9.92
C PRO A 176 19.23 -5.68 -10.71
N PRO A 177 18.81 -5.46 -11.96
CA PRO A 177 18.09 -6.48 -12.75
C PRO A 177 18.88 -7.79 -12.91
N GLU A 178 20.20 -7.72 -13.01
CA GLU A 178 21.09 -8.87 -13.15
C GLU A 178 21.09 -9.81 -11.93
N THR A 179 20.57 -9.37 -10.78
CA THR A 179 20.54 -10.22 -9.57
C THR A 179 19.55 -11.36 -9.66
N ASN A 180 18.54 -11.28 -10.54
CA ASN A 180 17.62 -12.38 -10.80
C ASN A 180 17.08 -12.30 -12.24
N ALA A 181 17.35 -13.34 -13.02
CA ALA A 181 16.93 -13.44 -14.42
C ALA A 181 15.40 -13.38 -14.67
N GLN A 182 14.59 -13.49 -13.63
CA GLN A 182 13.11 -13.37 -13.71
C GLN A 182 12.60 -12.00 -13.29
N TYR A 183 13.46 -11.05 -12.91
CA TYR A 183 13.04 -9.67 -12.67
C TYR A 183 12.57 -9.02 -13.97
N ILE A 184 11.64 -8.08 -13.83
CA ILE A 184 11.01 -7.40 -14.98
C ILE A 184 12.06 -6.84 -15.94
N LEU A 185 13.00 -6.04 -15.45
CA LEU A 185 14.03 -5.42 -16.29
C LEU A 185 15.18 -6.36 -16.70
N ALA A 186 15.33 -7.53 -16.08
CA ALA A 186 16.19 -8.58 -16.58
C ALA A 186 15.59 -9.28 -17.81
N LYS A 187 14.27 -9.47 -17.82
CA LYS A 187 13.52 -10.07 -18.93
C LYS A 187 13.16 -9.09 -20.03
N LYS A 188 12.89 -7.85 -19.65
CA LYS A 188 12.40 -6.77 -20.52
C LYS A 188 13.24 -5.51 -20.32
N PRO A 189 14.55 -5.52 -20.65
CA PRO A 189 15.41 -4.35 -20.49
C PRO A 189 14.92 -3.16 -21.32
N GLU A 190 14.23 -3.41 -22.44
CA GLU A 190 13.62 -2.38 -23.28
C GLU A 190 12.45 -1.63 -22.62
N TRP A 191 11.95 -2.11 -21.46
CA TRP A 191 10.95 -1.42 -20.66
C TRP A 191 11.55 -0.38 -19.72
N ALA A 192 12.88 -0.36 -19.53
CA ALA A 192 13.55 0.54 -18.62
C ALA A 192 13.32 2.01 -18.97
N ASN A 193 13.15 2.83 -17.95
CA ASN A 193 13.06 4.28 -18.11
C ASN A 193 14.44 4.94 -18.06
N TYR A 194 14.62 6.04 -18.79
CA TYR A 194 15.90 6.72 -18.92
C TYR A 194 15.80 8.22 -18.71
N GLN A 195 16.85 8.82 -18.14
CA GLN A 195 17.06 10.26 -18.12
C GLN A 195 17.68 10.73 -19.45
N LYS A 196 17.56 12.03 -19.72
CA LYS A 196 18.20 12.66 -20.90
C LYS A 196 19.69 12.34 -21.00
N LYS A 197 20.43 12.43 -19.89
CA LYS A 197 21.90 12.23 -19.85
C LYS A 197 22.34 10.79 -20.14
N ASN A 198 21.45 9.82 -20.00
CA ASN A 198 21.74 8.39 -20.25
C ASN A 198 20.75 7.73 -21.21
N ALA A 199 20.08 8.55 -22.04
CA ALA A 199 19.06 8.09 -22.98
C ALA A 199 19.59 7.10 -24.05
N ASP A 200 20.85 7.17 -24.36
CA ASP A 200 21.52 6.30 -25.34
C ASP A 200 22.49 5.27 -24.67
N SER A 201 22.40 5.13 -23.33
CA SER A 201 23.17 4.15 -22.58
C SER A 201 22.62 2.74 -22.78
N ASP A 202 23.49 1.74 -22.83
CA ASP A 202 23.12 0.33 -22.77
C ASP A 202 22.90 -0.15 -21.31
N THR A 203 23.27 0.68 -20.32
CA THR A 203 23.09 0.37 -18.91
C THR A 203 21.74 0.87 -18.43
N ILE A 204 20.96 -0.02 -17.82
CA ILE A 204 19.64 0.33 -17.24
C ILE A 204 19.83 1.37 -16.14
N ALA A 205 19.11 2.49 -16.26
CA ALA A 205 19.17 3.59 -15.32
C ALA A 205 18.35 3.33 -14.05
N TYR A 206 18.85 3.81 -12.92
CA TYR A 206 18.11 3.87 -11.66
C TYR A 206 18.06 5.30 -11.14
N SER A 207 17.07 5.59 -10.31
CA SER A 207 16.91 6.89 -9.67
C SER A 207 17.53 6.91 -8.28
N VAL A 208 18.61 7.69 -8.12
CA VAL A 208 19.29 7.84 -6.82
C VAL A 208 18.36 8.44 -5.76
N SER A 209 17.52 9.39 -6.14
CA SER A 209 16.55 10.03 -5.24
C SER A 209 15.42 9.11 -4.79
N GLU A 210 15.23 7.99 -5.48
CA GLU A 210 14.21 6.98 -5.18
C GLU A 210 14.87 5.69 -4.64
N HIS A 211 15.81 5.82 -3.72
CA HIS A 211 16.51 4.70 -3.10
C HIS A 211 17.21 3.75 -4.09
N ASN A 212 17.80 4.31 -5.16
CA ASN A 212 18.36 3.57 -6.29
C ASN A 212 17.32 2.73 -7.05
N GLY A 213 16.08 3.23 -7.09
CA GLY A 213 14.96 2.53 -7.68
C GLY A 213 14.95 2.51 -9.19
N TYR A 214 14.54 1.39 -9.74
CA TYR A 214 14.33 1.15 -11.16
C TYR A 214 12.86 1.38 -11.53
N PHE A 215 12.64 1.97 -12.68
CA PHE A 215 11.30 2.29 -13.20
C PHE A 215 11.15 1.78 -14.62
N ILE A 216 9.94 1.34 -14.94
CA ILE A 216 9.52 1.02 -16.29
C ILE A 216 8.88 2.24 -16.98
N ASP A 217 8.97 2.30 -18.31
CA ASP A 217 8.56 3.47 -19.08
C ASP A 217 7.03 3.57 -19.22
N PRO A 218 6.40 4.63 -18.65
CA PRO A 218 4.97 4.86 -18.82
C PRO A 218 4.53 5.09 -20.27
N ALA A 219 5.44 5.48 -21.16
CA ALA A 219 5.13 5.68 -22.57
C ALA A 219 5.03 4.37 -23.37
N ASN A 220 5.67 3.31 -22.89
CA ASN A 220 5.69 2.02 -23.57
C ASN A 220 4.32 1.33 -23.50
N PRO A 221 3.66 1.03 -24.63
CA PRO A 221 2.34 0.41 -24.63
C PRO A 221 2.34 -1.03 -24.09
N GLU A 222 3.44 -1.76 -24.20
CA GLU A 222 3.56 -3.10 -23.64
C GLU A 222 3.59 -3.05 -22.11
N VAL A 223 4.29 -2.07 -21.53
CA VAL A 223 4.27 -1.79 -20.09
C VAL A 223 2.87 -1.48 -19.60
N GLN A 224 2.18 -0.55 -20.27
CA GLN A 224 0.80 -0.20 -19.90
C GLN A 224 -0.14 -1.40 -20.00
N ASN A 225 0.04 -2.23 -21.02
CA ASN A 225 -0.80 -3.43 -21.22
C ASN A 225 -0.52 -4.48 -20.13
N PHE A 226 0.73 -4.71 -19.79
CA PHE A 226 1.11 -5.60 -18.69
C PHE A 226 0.47 -5.20 -17.37
N LEU A 227 0.64 -3.93 -16.94
CA LEU A 227 0.07 -3.43 -15.70
C LEU A 227 -1.46 -3.48 -15.71
N TYR A 228 -2.08 -3.18 -16.84
CA TYR A 228 -3.54 -3.28 -17.01
C TYR A 228 -4.04 -4.72 -16.88
N GLN A 229 -3.36 -5.69 -17.50
CA GLN A 229 -3.71 -7.12 -17.38
C GLN A 229 -3.56 -7.61 -15.93
N LEU A 230 -2.52 -7.16 -15.23
CA LEU A 230 -2.32 -7.49 -13.83
C LEU A 230 -3.44 -6.96 -12.94
N LEU A 231 -3.88 -5.71 -13.18
CA LEU A 231 -5.05 -5.14 -12.49
C LEU A 231 -6.34 -5.89 -12.83
N CYS A 232 -6.54 -6.29 -14.08
CA CYS A 232 -7.69 -7.12 -14.47
C CYS A 232 -7.69 -8.48 -13.74
N GLU A 233 -6.54 -9.14 -13.64
CA GLU A 233 -6.39 -10.40 -12.89
C GLU A 233 -6.76 -10.22 -11.43
N ILE A 234 -6.23 -9.18 -10.77
CA ILE A 234 -6.50 -8.89 -9.35
C ILE A 234 -8.00 -8.65 -9.13
N ILE A 235 -8.61 -7.78 -9.92
CA ILE A 235 -10.03 -7.41 -9.80
C ILE A 235 -10.92 -8.64 -10.00
N THR A 236 -10.64 -9.42 -11.05
CA THR A 236 -11.47 -10.59 -11.38
C THR A 236 -11.37 -11.70 -10.35
N LYS A 237 -10.15 -11.96 -9.86
CA LYS A 237 -9.87 -13.09 -8.97
C LYS A 237 -10.23 -12.80 -7.52
N TYR A 238 -9.93 -11.58 -7.03
CA TYR A 238 -10.03 -11.25 -5.61
C TYR A 238 -11.20 -10.33 -5.26
N LYS A 239 -11.75 -9.58 -6.22
CA LYS A 239 -12.90 -8.67 -6.02
C LYS A 239 -12.66 -7.67 -4.88
N PRO A 240 -11.58 -6.88 -4.93
CA PRO A 240 -11.32 -5.84 -3.95
C PRO A 240 -12.35 -4.70 -4.04
N ASP A 241 -12.39 -3.83 -3.04
CA ASP A 241 -13.26 -2.64 -3.03
C ASP A 241 -12.67 -1.44 -3.76
N GLY A 242 -11.36 -1.46 -4.01
CA GLY A 242 -10.69 -0.38 -4.72
C GLY A 242 -9.27 -0.70 -5.18
N ILE A 243 -8.76 0.20 -6.01
CA ILE A 243 -7.37 0.24 -6.47
C ILE A 243 -6.76 1.56 -5.99
N ASN A 244 -5.57 1.50 -5.39
CA ASN A 244 -4.73 2.64 -5.07
C ASN A 244 -3.47 2.58 -5.92
N LEU A 245 -3.32 3.51 -6.86
CA LEU A 245 -2.17 3.59 -7.76
C LEU A 245 -1.07 4.42 -7.12
N ASP A 246 -0.05 3.74 -6.62
CA ASP A 246 1.18 4.37 -6.16
C ASP A 246 2.24 4.35 -7.27
N TYR A 247 3.27 5.20 -7.14
CA TYR A 247 4.31 5.37 -8.17
C TYR A 247 3.74 5.56 -9.59
N ILE A 248 2.54 6.16 -9.68
CA ILE A 248 1.85 6.48 -10.94
C ILE A 248 2.45 7.74 -11.58
N ARG A 249 3.74 7.73 -11.76
CA ARG A 249 4.56 8.85 -12.20
C ARG A 249 5.89 8.40 -12.78
N TYR A 250 6.56 9.31 -13.46
CA TYR A 250 7.99 9.18 -13.73
C TYR A 250 8.79 9.30 -12.42
N PRO A 251 10.04 8.78 -12.37
CA PRO A 251 10.89 8.96 -11.21
C PRO A 251 11.03 10.43 -10.82
N GLN A 252 11.18 10.68 -9.52
CA GLN A 252 11.45 12.01 -9.02
C GLN A 252 12.83 12.49 -9.49
N SER A 253 12.90 13.75 -9.92
CA SER A 253 14.15 14.43 -10.23
C SER A 253 14.54 15.33 -9.06
N LEU A 254 15.73 15.14 -8.50
CA LEU A 254 16.29 16.02 -7.47
C LEU A 254 16.46 17.48 -7.95
N ASP A 255 16.57 17.66 -9.25
CA ASP A 255 16.92 18.97 -9.86
C ASP A 255 15.75 19.96 -9.95
N ILE A 256 14.56 19.62 -9.45
CA ILE A 256 13.50 20.62 -9.22
C ILE A 256 13.99 21.74 -8.31
N MET A 257 14.93 21.45 -7.40
CA MET A 257 15.51 22.42 -6.47
C MET A 257 16.73 23.18 -7.03
N TYR A 258 17.38 22.72 -8.10
CA TYR A 258 18.66 23.21 -8.58
C TYR A 258 18.68 23.76 -10.02
N SER A 259 17.53 24.06 -10.60
CA SER A 259 17.37 24.70 -11.94
C SER A 259 17.99 23.99 -13.16
N ASN A 260 18.51 22.78 -13.02
CA ASN A 260 19.03 21.98 -14.13
C ASN A 260 17.99 20.96 -14.66
N TYR A 261 16.82 21.49 -15.05
CA TYR A 261 15.70 20.70 -15.56
C TYR A 261 16.05 19.80 -16.76
N ASP A 262 17.08 20.13 -17.51
CA ASP A 262 17.41 19.47 -18.76
C ASP A 262 18.11 18.10 -18.59
N MET A 263 18.78 17.88 -17.45
CA MET A 263 19.65 16.72 -17.27
C MET A 263 19.04 15.57 -16.49
N SER A 264 17.99 15.83 -15.71
CA SER A 264 17.43 14.90 -14.73
C SER A 264 16.01 14.43 -15.03
N ASN A 265 15.39 14.97 -16.07
CA ASN A 265 14.08 14.53 -16.51
C ASN A 265 14.12 13.10 -17.02
N TRP A 266 13.11 12.32 -16.64
CA TRP A 266 12.91 10.94 -17.08
C TRP A 266 11.96 10.83 -18.28
N GLY A 267 11.93 9.67 -18.93
CA GLY A 267 11.07 9.40 -20.07
C GLY A 267 11.78 9.51 -21.43
N TYR A 268 13.11 9.60 -21.45
CA TYR A 268 13.90 9.69 -22.69
C TYR A 268 14.25 8.31 -23.27
N THR A 269 13.30 7.39 -23.25
CA THR A 269 13.45 6.07 -23.87
C THR A 269 13.46 6.18 -25.40
N LYS A 270 14.06 5.22 -26.07
CA LYS A 270 14.04 5.16 -27.55
C LYS A 270 12.61 5.17 -28.10
N PHE A 271 11.70 4.47 -27.41
CA PHE A 271 10.27 4.46 -27.81
C PHE A 271 9.64 5.86 -27.71
N ALA A 272 9.70 6.51 -26.55
CA ALA A 272 9.09 7.81 -26.33
C ALA A 272 9.68 8.90 -27.25
N ARG A 273 11.00 8.88 -27.45
CA ARG A 273 11.71 9.80 -28.34
C ARG A 273 11.26 9.63 -29.78
N ASN A 274 11.19 8.41 -30.30
CA ASN A 274 10.74 8.13 -31.66
C ASN A 274 9.29 8.54 -31.88
N GLU A 275 8.40 8.23 -30.92
CA GLU A 275 6.98 8.63 -31.03
C GLU A 275 6.84 10.16 -31.04
N PHE A 276 7.55 10.87 -30.18
CA PHE A 276 7.55 12.34 -30.16
C PHE A 276 8.12 12.92 -31.44
N LYS A 277 9.25 12.38 -31.93
CA LYS A 277 9.88 12.80 -33.20
C LYS A 277 8.93 12.61 -34.38
N ASN A 278 8.19 11.52 -34.41
CA ASN A 278 7.17 11.28 -35.48
C ASN A 278 6.03 12.31 -35.43
N MET A 279 5.66 12.79 -34.23
CA MET A 279 4.59 13.79 -34.09
C MET A 279 5.06 15.23 -34.36
N TYR A 280 6.28 15.56 -33.97
CA TYR A 280 6.75 16.96 -33.93
C TYR A 280 8.00 17.25 -34.79
N GLY A 281 8.57 16.22 -35.44
CA GLY A 281 9.72 16.37 -36.34
C GLY A 281 11.09 16.50 -35.69
N ILE A 282 11.16 16.54 -34.34
CA ILE A 282 12.40 16.70 -33.58
C ILE A 282 12.52 15.67 -32.47
N ASP A 283 13.72 15.15 -32.23
CA ASP A 283 14.01 14.31 -31.09
C ASP A 283 14.02 15.15 -29.79
N PRO A 284 13.21 14.81 -28.77
CA PRO A 284 13.15 15.60 -27.56
C PRO A 284 14.48 15.70 -26.79
N ILE A 285 15.45 14.87 -27.10
CA ILE A 285 16.81 14.97 -26.53
C ILE A 285 17.51 16.26 -26.98
N GLU A 286 17.15 16.82 -28.12
CA GLU A 286 17.68 18.05 -28.68
C GLU A 286 17.05 19.31 -28.06
N LEU A 287 15.88 19.16 -27.43
CA LEU A 287 15.14 20.29 -26.86
C LEU A 287 15.83 20.88 -25.63
N LYS A 288 15.78 22.20 -25.53
CA LYS A 288 16.14 22.99 -24.35
C LYS A 288 14.86 23.50 -23.68
N ALA A 289 14.94 23.88 -22.42
CA ALA A 289 13.78 24.41 -21.69
C ALA A 289 13.19 25.70 -22.30
N SER A 290 14.00 26.44 -23.08
CA SER A 290 13.59 27.64 -23.82
C SER A 290 12.86 27.35 -25.13
N ASP A 291 12.88 26.11 -25.63
CA ASP A 291 12.29 25.78 -26.91
C ASP A 291 10.76 25.69 -26.81
N PRO A 292 10.02 26.21 -27.82
CA PRO A 292 8.55 26.14 -27.79
C PRO A 292 8.01 24.70 -27.66
N LEU A 293 8.68 23.71 -28.24
CA LEU A 293 8.28 22.30 -28.16
C LEU A 293 8.61 21.63 -26.83
N TRP A 294 9.34 22.31 -25.91
CA TRP A 294 9.58 21.80 -24.56
C TRP A 294 8.29 21.55 -23.78
N PHE A 295 7.32 22.45 -23.89
CA PHE A 295 6.00 22.27 -23.27
C PHE A 295 5.24 21.07 -23.87
N GLN A 296 5.38 20.84 -25.17
CA GLN A 296 4.79 19.69 -25.83
C GLN A 296 5.40 18.37 -25.34
N TRP A 297 6.72 18.35 -25.12
CA TRP A 297 7.40 17.20 -24.53
C TRP A 297 6.91 16.91 -23.11
N LYS A 298 6.77 17.92 -22.26
CA LYS A 298 6.18 17.76 -20.94
C LYS A 298 4.75 17.24 -21.01
N ALA A 299 3.92 17.84 -21.84
CA ALA A 299 2.53 17.44 -22.06
C ALA A 299 2.43 15.98 -22.55
N TYR A 300 3.29 15.58 -23.50
CA TYR A 300 3.38 14.21 -23.99
C TYR A 300 3.57 13.22 -22.84
N ARG A 301 4.57 13.44 -21.97
CA ARG A 301 4.85 12.57 -20.82
C ARG A 301 3.67 12.54 -19.83
N CYS A 302 3.13 13.70 -19.47
CA CYS A 302 1.94 13.77 -18.61
C CYS A 302 0.75 13.01 -19.19
N ASN A 303 0.53 13.12 -20.50
CA ASN A 303 -0.57 12.44 -21.17
C ASN A 303 -0.42 10.90 -21.16
N LYS A 304 0.81 10.37 -21.15
CA LYS A 304 1.03 8.91 -21.01
C LYS A 304 0.50 8.40 -19.67
N ILE A 305 0.81 9.12 -18.57
CA ILE A 305 0.27 8.80 -17.24
C ILE A 305 -1.25 8.97 -17.21
N THR A 306 -1.75 10.15 -17.66
CA THR A 306 -3.18 10.45 -17.63
C THR A 306 -4.01 9.42 -18.43
N ASN A 307 -3.51 8.98 -19.58
CA ASN A 307 -4.19 7.98 -20.41
C ASN A 307 -4.23 6.62 -19.73
N PHE A 308 -3.16 6.22 -19.05
CA PHE A 308 -3.15 4.99 -18.27
C PHE A 308 -4.14 5.06 -17.10
N VAL A 309 -4.12 6.14 -16.30
CA VAL A 309 -5.07 6.36 -15.20
C VAL A 309 -6.51 6.35 -15.71
N ARG A 310 -6.79 7.00 -16.85
CA ARG A 310 -8.11 6.99 -17.48
C ARG A 310 -8.55 5.57 -17.86
N LYS A 311 -7.65 4.77 -18.42
CA LYS A 311 -7.92 3.36 -18.76
C LYS A 311 -8.25 2.54 -17.51
N VAL A 312 -7.49 2.70 -16.42
CA VAL A 312 -7.75 2.04 -15.13
C VAL A 312 -9.06 2.55 -14.51
N SER A 313 -9.35 3.85 -14.60
CA SER A 313 -10.61 4.43 -14.10
C SER A 313 -11.84 3.82 -14.80
N VAL A 314 -11.76 3.56 -16.10
CA VAL A 314 -12.85 2.86 -16.84
C VAL A 314 -13.01 1.44 -16.31
N LEU A 315 -11.90 0.72 -16.10
CA LEU A 315 -11.91 -0.64 -15.53
C LEU A 315 -12.55 -0.67 -14.13
N CYS A 316 -12.16 0.26 -13.26
CA CYS A 316 -12.70 0.35 -11.90
C CYS A 316 -14.20 0.64 -11.91
N ARG A 317 -14.66 1.62 -12.72
CA ARG A 317 -16.09 1.93 -12.87
C ARG A 317 -16.90 0.76 -13.39
N TYR A 318 -16.38 0.03 -14.38
CA TYR A 318 -17.05 -1.16 -14.91
C TYR A 318 -17.24 -2.25 -13.85
N ASN A 319 -16.30 -2.38 -12.92
CA ASN A 319 -16.33 -3.36 -11.82
C ASN A 319 -16.91 -2.80 -10.51
N ASN A 320 -17.40 -1.56 -10.52
CA ASN A 320 -18.03 -0.91 -9.36
C ASN A 320 -17.11 -0.80 -8.13
N ILE A 321 -15.82 -0.54 -8.36
CA ILE A 321 -14.78 -0.36 -7.34
C ILE A 321 -14.20 1.06 -7.38
N SER A 322 -13.65 1.52 -6.27
CA SER A 322 -13.01 2.84 -6.18
C SER A 322 -11.62 2.87 -6.82
N LEU A 323 -11.19 4.06 -7.26
CA LEU A 323 -9.82 4.34 -7.71
C LEU A 323 -9.29 5.54 -6.93
N THR A 324 -8.10 5.38 -6.33
CA THR A 324 -7.38 6.43 -5.60
C THR A 324 -5.94 6.52 -6.05
#